data_820de70f3a7e9ab384353e395f2c5835
#
_entry.id   820de70f3a7e9ab384353e395f2c5835
#
_cell.length_a   1.000
_cell.length_b   1.000
_cell.length_c   1.000
_cell.angle_alpha   90.00
_cell.angle_beta   90.00
_cell.angle_gamma   90.00
#
_symmetry.space_group_name_H-M   'P 1'
#
loop_
_entity.id
_entity.type
_entity.pdbx_description
1 polymer ?
#
loop_
_entity_poly.entity_id
_entity_poly.type
_entity_poly.pdbx_seq_one_letter_code
_entity_poly.pdbx_strand_id
1 'polypeptide(L)'
;MRPKSPELVRLCRNTGAGRLQHRQNTAPFGVLFSPGMSQGIGQNFYGRGAAVIAAALTLAAPGIAEAQQQPRQQPNAAPQRLVPVTAGASRYATPDGAVRFVLDRSGGRAALVQFEGDPEVHVLRPTMGAGGDEIFQSENGDVRLRVTSHGGITVYTRTNRTGAAASEEGRAAPLTPEELAFAEMQSRFRGIQNRARRSIGQPVLFTVPAQMSPMAAGVVTDAAERAAEGLAEAPLTNVRRVIIVIGRAPAVALRGDTLLIQVAPQLGYAGRPSSSAIRNVVMGQVQGPEQ
;
A
#
# COMPACT_ATOMS: atom_id res chain seq x y z
N MET A 1 -5.89 -6.91 71.25
CA MET A 1 -6.95 -7.89 71.03
C MET A 1 -6.68 -8.59 69.73
N ARG A 2 -6.50 -9.89 69.83
CA ARG A 2 -6.04 -10.81 68.77
C ARG A 2 -7.20 -11.33 67.93
N PRO A 3 -6.92 -12.00 66.81
CA PRO A 3 -7.63 -12.12 65.55
C PRO A 3 -8.52 -13.36 65.47
N LYS A 4 -9.33 -13.45 64.42
CA LYS A 4 -9.95 -14.72 64.00
C LYS A 4 -9.69 -14.97 62.50
N SER A 5 -8.93 -15.99 62.22
CA SER A 5 -8.85 -16.79 60.99
C SER A 5 -9.73 -18.04 61.19
N PRO A 6 -9.78 -18.98 60.24
CA PRO A 6 -10.24 -19.00 58.88
C PRO A 6 -11.29 -20.12 58.67
N GLU A 7 -11.91 -20.18 57.52
CA GLU A 7 -12.66 -21.39 57.16
C GLU A 7 -12.29 -21.91 55.76
N LEU A 8 -11.83 -23.13 55.81
CA LEU A 8 -11.51 -24.03 54.74
C LEU A 8 -12.81 -24.62 54.14
N VAL A 9 -13.05 -24.56 52.86
CA VAL A 9 -14.03 -25.39 52.21
C VAL A 9 -13.43 -26.08 50.97
N ARG A 10 -13.11 -27.31 51.21
CA ARG A 10 -13.24 -28.58 50.46
C ARG A 10 -13.25 -28.61 48.93
N LEU A 11 -12.31 -29.41 48.52
CA LEU A 11 -12.21 -30.17 47.26
C LEU A 11 -13.56 -30.81 46.83
N CYS A 12 -13.86 -30.70 45.55
CA CYS A 12 -14.57 -31.75 44.80
C CYS A 12 -13.70 -32.20 43.64
N ARG A 13 -13.13 -33.39 43.82
CA ARG A 13 -12.63 -34.22 42.70
C ARG A 13 -13.87 -34.72 41.92
N ASN A 14 -13.83 -34.55 40.64
CA ASN A 14 -14.68 -35.35 39.76
C ASN A 14 -13.82 -35.95 38.64
N THR A 15 -13.51 -37.21 38.81
CA THR A 15 -12.91 -38.13 37.86
C THR A 15 -14.00 -38.58 36.89
N GLY A 16 -13.91 -38.10 35.63
CA GLY A 16 -14.77 -38.57 34.55
C GLY A 16 -13.90 -38.96 33.36
N ALA A 17 -13.53 -40.26 33.31
CA ALA A 17 -12.90 -40.85 32.14
C ALA A 17 -13.93 -41.00 31.03
N GLY A 18 -13.86 -40.15 30.03
CA GLY A 18 -14.64 -40.24 28.78
C GLY A 18 -13.72 -40.59 27.63
N ARG A 19 -13.68 -41.87 27.32
CA ARG A 19 -13.07 -42.48 26.11
C ARG A 19 -13.83 -41.97 24.89
N LEU A 20 -13.26 -41.15 24.02
CA LEU A 20 -13.82 -40.79 22.72
C LEU A 20 -12.89 -41.24 21.60
N GLN A 21 -13.52 -42.08 20.78
CA GLN A 21 -12.97 -42.77 19.61
C GLN A 21 -12.45 -41.81 18.56
N HIS A 22 -11.29 -42.16 18.06
CA HIS A 22 -10.72 -41.71 16.81
C HIS A 22 -11.68 -42.02 15.64
N ARG A 23 -12.22 -40.99 15.02
CA ARG A 23 -12.74 -41.08 13.67
C ARG A 23 -11.85 -40.27 12.76
N GLN A 24 -10.94 -40.95 12.09
CA GLN A 24 -10.24 -40.44 10.94
C GLN A 24 -11.22 -40.32 9.78
N ASN A 25 -11.50 -39.12 9.34
CA ASN A 25 -12.14 -38.85 8.06
C ASN A 25 -11.11 -38.18 7.15
N THR A 26 -10.38 -39.03 6.46
CA THR A 26 -9.59 -38.67 5.29
C THR A 26 -10.54 -38.56 4.10
N ALA A 27 -10.76 -37.35 3.61
CA ALA A 27 -11.31 -37.10 2.30
C ALA A 27 -10.20 -36.49 1.41
N PRO A 28 -9.89 -37.09 0.26
CA PRO A 28 -8.93 -36.52 -0.67
C PRO A 28 -9.62 -35.47 -1.52
N PHE A 29 -9.11 -34.25 -1.47
CA PHE A 29 -9.49 -33.20 -2.45
C PHE A 29 -8.80 -33.55 -3.78
N GLY A 30 -9.59 -34.10 -4.71
CA GLY A 30 -9.22 -34.26 -6.09
C GLY A 30 -9.19 -32.88 -6.78
N VAL A 31 -8.01 -32.51 -7.26
CA VAL A 31 -7.84 -31.38 -8.15
C VAL A 31 -8.16 -31.84 -9.56
N LEU A 32 -9.29 -31.43 -10.09
CA LEU A 32 -9.65 -31.59 -11.51
C LEU A 32 -8.99 -30.45 -12.30
N PHE A 33 -7.92 -30.80 -12.99
CA PHE A 33 -7.36 -30.01 -14.08
C PHE A 33 -8.19 -30.28 -15.35
N SER A 34 -8.83 -29.27 -15.90
CA SER A 34 -9.35 -29.26 -17.28
C SER A 34 -8.40 -28.48 -18.17
N PRO A 35 -7.82 -29.08 -19.20
CA PRO A 35 -7.14 -28.35 -20.24
C PRO A 35 -8.15 -27.97 -21.34
N GLY A 36 -8.54 -26.69 -21.38
CA GLY A 36 -9.26 -26.11 -22.49
C GLY A 36 -8.30 -25.62 -23.57
N MET A 37 -8.07 -26.44 -24.59
CA MET A 37 -7.59 -26.03 -25.90
C MET A 37 -8.61 -25.10 -26.56
N SER A 38 -8.18 -23.95 -27.03
CA SER A 38 -8.84 -23.24 -28.12
C SER A 38 -7.82 -22.65 -29.05
N GLN A 39 -7.64 -23.32 -30.17
CA GLN A 39 -7.04 -22.81 -31.40
C GLN A 39 -8.04 -21.87 -32.07
N GLY A 40 -7.55 -20.76 -32.60
CA GLY A 40 -8.25 -19.89 -33.55
C GLY A 40 -7.20 -19.05 -34.28
N ILE A 41 -6.75 -19.54 -35.28
CA ILE A 41 -6.72 -19.41 -36.75
C ILE A 41 -7.34 -18.08 -37.23
N GLY A 42 -6.48 -17.36 -37.98
CA GLY A 42 -6.87 -16.66 -39.15
C GLY A 42 -6.96 -15.16 -39.00
N GLN A 43 -6.53 -14.37 -39.80
CA GLN A 43 -6.26 -14.31 -41.25
C GLN A 43 -5.64 -12.95 -41.57
N ASN A 44 -4.61 -13.03 -42.37
CA ASN A 44 -4.02 -11.92 -43.09
C ASN A 44 -5.06 -11.23 -44.00
N PHE A 45 -5.10 -9.90 -44.00
CA PHE A 45 -5.61 -9.13 -45.13
C PHE A 45 -4.52 -8.19 -45.64
N TYR A 46 -3.87 -8.64 -46.70
CA TYR A 46 -3.19 -7.78 -47.64
C TYR A 46 -4.25 -7.08 -48.51
N GLY A 47 -4.30 -5.76 -48.48
CA GLY A 47 -5.05 -4.93 -49.43
C GLY A 47 -4.09 -4.07 -50.22
N ARG A 48 -3.75 -4.56 -51.43
CA ARG A 48 -3.16 -3.76 -52.52
C ARG A 48 -4.26 -2.91 -53.18
N GLY A 49 -3.99 -1.65 -53.43
CA GLY A 49 -4.84 -0.77 -54.25
C GLY A 49 -4.04 0.48 -54.58
N ALA A 50 -3.40 0.47 -55.62
CA ALA A 50 -3.64 1.03 -56.94
C ALA A 50 -3.45 2.56 -57.01
N ALA A 51 -2.34 2.90 -57.69
CA ALA A 51 -1.96 4.24 -58.13
C ALA A 51 -2.99 4.76 -59.16
N VAL A 52 -3.37 6.01 -59.03
CA VAL A 52 -3.97 6.78 -60.13
C VAL A 52 -3.13 8.03 -60.36
N ILE A 53 -2.47 8.02 -61.50
CA ILE A 53 -1.78 9.16 -62.10
C ILE A 53 -2.86 10.00 -62.75
N ALA A 54 -2.94 11.29 -62.50
CA ALA A 54 -3.65 12.23 -63.36
C ALA A 54 -2.77 13.45 -63.59
N ALA A 55 -2.56 13.67 -64.84
CA ALA A 55 -1.65 14.63 -65.45
C ALA A 55 -2.15 16.06 -65.41
N ALA A 56 -1.19 16.93 -65.44
CA ALA A 56 -1.09 18.33 -65.74
C ALA A 56 -2.18 19.05 -66.54
N LEU A 57 -2.48 20.27 -66.13
CA LEU A 57 -2.71 21.39 -67.09
C LEU A 57 -2.22 22.68 -66.38
N THR A 58 -1.16 23.22 -66.97
CA THR A 58 -0.64 24.57 -66.70
C THR A 58 -1.52 25.60 -67.40
N LEU A 59 -2.06 26.55 -66.59
CA LEU A 59 -2.58 27.81 -67.11
C LEU A 59 -1.86 28.95 -66.40
N ALA A 60 -1.07 29.67 -67.18
CA ALA A 60 -0.43 30.91 -66.78
C ALA A 60 -1.44 32.04 -66.73
N ALA A 61 -1.50 32.79 -65.69
CA ALA A 61 -2.14 34.10 -65.59
C ALA A 61 -1.25 35.06 -64.74
N PRO A 62 -1.18 36.34 -65.15
CA PRO A 62 -0.15 37.24 -64.69
C PRO A 62 -0.50 37.99 -63.38
N GLY A 63 0.49 38.18 -62.59
CA GLY A 63 0.82 39.29 -61.72
C GLY A 63 -0.30 39.94 -60.90
N ILE A 64 -0.36 39.53 -59.61
CA ILE A 64 -0.80 40.41 -58.53
C ILE A 64 0.33 40.45 -57.51
N ALA A 65 0.86 41.65 -57.24
CA ALA A 65 1.86 41.86 -56.23
C ALA A 65 1.26 41.53 -54.84
N GLU A 66 1.56 40.38 -54.35
CA GLU A 66 1.19 39.99 -52.98
C GLU A 66 2.16 40.64 -52.02
N ALA A 67 1.65 41.58 -51.25
CA ALA A 67 2.36 42.17 -50.12
C ALA A 67 2.82 41.01 -49.19
N GLN A 68 4.10 40.78 -49.08
CA GLN A 68 4.71 39.86 -48.17
C GLN A 68 4.34 40.28 -46.73
N GLN A 69 3.29 39.69 -46.20
CA GLN A 69 3.08 39.66 -44.75
C GLN A 69 4.17 38.79 -44.16
N GLN A 70 5.22 39.44 -43.64
CA GLN A 70 6.17 38.78 -42.76
C GLN A 70 5.41 38.08 -41.64
N PRO A 71 5.62 36.76 -41.45
CA PRO A 71 5.08 36.09 -40.27
C PRO A 71 5.67 36.79 -39.05
N ARG A 72 4.81 37.42 -38.23
CA ARG A 72 5.22 37.86 -36.91
C ARG A 72 5.78 36.63 -36.20
N GLN A 73 7.10 36.60 -36.10
CA GLN A 73 7.79 35.67 -35.18
C GLN A 73 7.20 35.91 -33.80
N GLN A 74 6.31 35.01 -33.39
CA GLN A 74 5.96 34.87 -31.97
C GLN A 74 7.27 34.65 -31.24
N PRO A 75 7.56 35.44 -30.20
CA PRO A 75 8.73 35.18 -29.38
C PRO A 75 8.63 33.72 -28.97
N ASN A 76 9.64 32.93 -29.34
CA ASN A 76 9.84 31.56 -28.88
C ASN A 76 9.67 31.60 -27.36
N ALA A 77 8.51 31.20 -26.88
CA ALA A 77 8.35 30.80 -25.51
C ALA A 77 9.37 29.68 -25.34
N ALA A 78 10.47 29.97 -24.66
CA ALA A 78 11.48 28.97 -24.30
C ALA A 78 10.67 27.76 -23.76
N PRO A 79 10.99 26.53 -24.18
CA PRO A 79 10.32 25.36 -23.67
C PRO A 79 10.43 25.45 -22.17
N GLN A 80 9.30 25.67 -21.48
CA GLN A 80 9.24 25.62 -20.04
C GLN A 80 9.74 24.23 -19.69
N ARG A 81 10.98 24.20 -19.23
CA ARG A 81 11.59 23.00 -18.69
C ARG A 81 10.67 22.55 -17.57
N LEU A 82 9.85 21.55 -17.87
CA LEU A 82 9.16 20.80 -16.84
C LEU A 82 10.25 20.37 -15.87
N VAL A 83 10.33 21.02 -14.72
CA VAL A 83 11.23 20.57 -13.65
C VAL A 83 10.67 19.21 -13.27
N PRO A 84 11.35 18.10 -13.61
CA PRO A 84 10.85 16.81 -13.21
C PRO A 84 10.81 16.86 -11.69
N VAL A 85 9.61 16.65 -11.10
CA VAL A 85 9.54 16.37 -9.68
C VAL A 85 10.50 15.23 -9.44
N THR A 86 11.54 15.48 -8.68
CA THR A 86 12.78 14.71 -8.60
C THR A 86 12.42 13.24 -8.35
N ALA A 87 12.76 12.35 -9.28
CA ALA A 87 12.73 10.93 -9.01
C ALA A 87 13.70 10.67 -7.85
N GLY A 88 13.18 10.25 -6.68
CA GLY A 88 13.97 10.04 -5.48
C GLY A 88 13.19 10.37 -4.22
N ALA A 89 13.88 10.33 -3.10
CA ALA A 89 13.34 10.69 -1.79
C ALA A 89 13.75 12.12 -1.42
N SER A 90 12.75 12.92 -1.02
CA SER A 90 12.95 14.30 -0.55
C SER A 90 12.14 14.57 0.71
N ARG A 91 12.64 15.50 1.52
CA ARG A 91 11.98 15.96 2.75
C ARG A 91 11.21 17.22 2.45
N TYR A 92 9.98 17.27 2.99
CA TYR A 92 9.04 18.37 2.81
C TYR A 92 8.52 18.86 4.15
N ALA A 93 8.23 20.16 4.22
CA ALA A 93 7.55 20.76 5.37
C ALA A 93 6.52 21.79 4.93
N THR A 94 5.47 21.94 5.75
CA THR A 94 4.55 23.08 5.66
C THR A 94 5.22 24.33 6.23
N PRO A 95 4.83 25.57 5.79
CA PRO A 95 5.48 26.81 6.23
C PRO A 95 5.45 27.03 7.74
N ASP A 96 4.41 26.50 8.41
CA ASP A 96 4.26 26.54 9.87
C ASP A 96 5.04 25.44 10.59
N GLY A 97 5.68 24.52 9.83
CA GLY A 97 6.38 23.35 10.37
C GLY A 97 5.47 22.30 11.04
N ALA A 98 4.15 22.46 10.96
CA ALA A 98 3.21 21.55 11.62
C ALA A 98 3.18 20.16 10.97
N VAL A 99 3.45 20.07 9.68
CA VAL A 99 3.53 18.81 8.96
C VAL A 99 4.89 18.70 8.27
N ARG A 100 5.66 17.68 8.65
CA ARG A 100 6.92 17.32 7.98
C ARG A 100 6.85 15.88 7.54
N PHE A 101 7.37 15.59 6.36
CA PHE A 101 7.34 14.24 5.81
C PHE A 101 8.46 14.01 4.79
N VAL A 102 8.78 12.74 4.60
CA VAL A 102 9.60 12.27 3.48
C VAL A 102 8.66 11.73 2.41
N LEU A 103 8.81 12.20 1.19
CA LEU A 103 8.16 11.65 0.00
C LEU A 103 9.22 10.94 -0.84
N ASP A 104 9.07 9.64 -1.03
CA ASP A 104 9.93 8.81 -1.86
C ASP A 104 9.16 8.33 -3.10
N ARG A 105 9.63 8.74 -4.27
CA ARG A 105 9.09 8.39 -5.59
C ARG A 105 10.03 7.48 -6.39
N SER A 106 11.05 6.91 -5.76
CA SER A 106 12.02 6.03 -6.42
C SER A 106 11.43 4.68 -6.84
N GLY A 107 10.36 4.24 -6.20
CA GLY A 107 9.74 2.93 -6.37
C GLY A 107 8.84 2.74 -7.62
N GLY A 108 8.76 3.71 -8.54
CA GLY A 108 8.06 3.63 -9.81
C GLY A 108 6.54 3.88 -9.71
N ARG A 109 5.72 2.85 -9.50
CA ARG A 109 4.24 2.98 -9.56
C ARG A 109 3.58 3.53 -8.30
N ALA A 110 4.20 3.40 -7.16
CA ALA A 110 3.70 3.90 -5.89
C ALA A 110 4.69 4.89 -5.29
N ALA A 111 4.20 5.92 -4.63
CA ALA A 111 5.02 6.78 -3.79
C ALA A 111 4.93 6.31 -2.34
N LEU A 112 6.01 6.46 -1.59
CA LEU A 112 6.05 6.20 -0.17
C LEU A 112 6.11 7.52 0.58
N VAL A 113 5.35 7.63 1.65
CA VAL A 113 5.35 8.82 2.52
C VAL A 113 5.50 8.40 3.96
N GLN A 114 6.42 9.04 4.66
CA GLN A 114 6.56 8.90 6.10
C GLN A 114 6.50 10.27 6.75
N PHE A 115 5.55 10.44 7.68
CA PHE A 115 5.42 11.66 8.46
C PHE A 115 6.38 11.66 9.66
N GLU A 116 6.87 12.81 10.02
CA GLU A 116 7.67 12.95 11.24
C GLU A 116 6.80 12.59 12.46
N GLY A 117 7.33 11.70 13.31
CA GLY A 117 6.60 11.17 14.47
C GLY A 117 5.65 10.03 14.20
N ASP A 118 5.41 9.66 12.93
CA ASP A 118 4.64 8.49 12.55
C ASP A 118 5.60 7.36 12.12
N PRO A 119 5.60 6.20 12.80
CA PRO A 119 6.41 5.07 12.38
C PRO A 119 5.90 4.38 11.11
N GLU A 120 4.64 4.64 10.70
CA GLU A 120 4.09 4.02 9.49
C GLU A 120 4.58 4.71 8.22
N VAL A 121 5.09 3.93 7.28
CA VAL A 121 5.33 4.36 5.90
C VAL A 121 4.06 4.12 5.10
N HIS A 122 3.41 5.19 4.65
CA HIS A 122 2.18 5.11 3.86
C HIS A 122 2.51 4.88 2.39
N VAL A 123 1.80 3.94 1.77
CA VAL A 123 1.91 3.64 0.33
C VAL A 123 0.83 4.41 -0.41
N LEU A 124 1.23 5.29 -1.29
CA LEU A 124 0.31 6.15 -2.06
C LEU A 124 0.31 5.73 -3.52
N ARG A 125 -0.88 5.62 -4.09
CA ARG A 125 -1.07 5.30 -5.51
C ARG A 125 -1.36 6.57 -6.29
N PRO A 126 -0.68 6.79 -7.44
CA PRO A 126 -0.93 7.95 -8.27
C PRO A 126 -2.21 7.79 -9.09
N THR A 127 -2.97 8.87 -9.19
CA THR A 127 -4.07 9.06 -10.14
C THR A 127 -3.92 10.41 -10.81
N MET A 128 -4.39 10.53 -12.05
CA MET A 128 -4.35 11.81 -12.75
C MET A 128 -5.48 12.71 -12.25
N GLY A 129 -5.11 13.92 -11.86
CA GLY A 129 -6.03 14.99 -11.52
C GLY A 129 -6.31 15.90 -12.71
N ALA A 130 -7.18 16.90 -12.50
CA ALA A 130 -7.46 17.93 -13.50
C ALA A 130 -6.21 18.81 -13.75
N GLY A 131 -6.03 19.26 -14.99
CA GLY A 131 -4.95 20.18 -15.36
C GLY A 131 -3.55 19.58 -15.37
N GLY A 132 -3.42 18.25 -15.38
CA GLY A 132 -2.12 17.56 -15.39
C GLY A 132 -1.50 17.40 -14.01
N ASP A 133 -2.27 17.62 -12.96
CA ASP A 133 -1.85 17.35 -11.59
C ASP A 133 -1.78 15.84 -11.32
N GLU A 134 -0.88 15.42 -10.47
CA GLU A 134 -0.84 14.05 -9.94
C GLU A 134 -1.43 14.04 -8.53
N ILE A 135 -2.39 13.14 -8.30
CA ILE A 135 -2.97 12.90 -6.97
C ILE A 135 -2.44 11.57 -6.47
N PHE A 136 -1.70 11.60 -5.37
CA PHE A 136 -1.23 10.41 -4.67
C PHE A 136 -2.13 10.17 -3.47
N GLN A 137 -2.68 8.97 -3.35
CA GLN A 137 -3.64 8.65 -2.29
C GLN A 137 -3.34 7.29 -1.65
N SER A 138 -3.46 7.23 -0.32
CA SER A 138 -3.44 5.96 0.42
C SER A 138 -4.72 5.17 0.12
N GLU A 139 -4.68 3.85 0.33
CA GLU A 139 -5.79 2.94 0.03
C GLU A 139 -7.12 3.37 0.67
N ASN A 140 -7.08 3.92 1.87
CA ASN A 140 -8.26 4.40 2.62
C ASN A 140 -8.52 5.91 2.49
N GLY A 141 -7.71 6.64 1.72
CA GLY A 141 -7.84 8.08 1.51
C GLY A 141 -7.44 8.96 2.70
N ASP A 142 -6.90 8.40 3.77
CA ASP A 142 -6.48 9.17 4.96
C ASP A 142 -5.31 10.11 4.67
N VAL A 143 -4.43 9.71 3.76
CA VAL A 143 -3.31 10.52 3.27
C VAL A 143 -3.48 10.76 1.79
N ARG A 144 -3.42 12.01 1.38
CA ARG A 144 -3.45 12.42 -0.03
C ARG A 144 -2.45 13.54 -0.26
N LEU A 145 -1.70 13.41 -1.34
CA LEU A 145 -0.83 14.47 -1.84
C LEU A 145 -1.32 14.90 -3.23
N ARG A 146 -1.36 16.18 -3.48
CA ARG A 146 -1.53 16.74 -4.81
C ARG A 146 -0.23 17.36 -5.24
N VAL A 147 0.30 16.88 -6.35
CA VAL A 147 1.49 17.45 -7.00
C VAL A 147 1.01 18.16 -8.25
N THR A 148 1.17 19.47 -8.30
CA THR A 148 0.77 20.26 -9.46
C THR A 148 1.78 20.09 -10.60
N SER A 149 1.34 20.35 -11.83
CA SER A 149 2.20 20.34 -13.03
C SER A 149 3.41 21.27 -12.93
N HIS A 150 3.38 22.27 -12.03
CA HIS A 150 4.47 23.19 -11.76
C HIS A 150 5.36 22.75 -10.57
N GLY A 151 5.14 21.56 -10.00
CA GLY A 151 5.94 21.00 -8.92
C GLY A 151 5.51 21.41 -7.50
N GLY A 152 4.44 22.19 -7.33
CA GLY A 152 3.90 22.49 -6.00
C GLY A 152 3.27 21.25 -5.35
N ILE A 153 3.48 21.06 -4.05
CA ILE A 153 2.92 19.95 -3.30
C ILE A 153 1.90 20.48 -2.27
N THR A 154 0.74 19.84 -2.22
CA THR A 154 -0.26 20.06 -1.16
C THR A 154 -0.50 18.73 -0.45
N VAL A 155 -0.35 18.70 0.88
CA VAL A 155 -0.57 17.53 1.72
C VAL A 155 -1.93 17.64 2.41
N TYR A 156 -2.70 16.55 2.37
CA TYR A 156 -3.97 16.39 3.06
C TYR A 156 -3.84 15.24 4.03
N THR A 157 -4.26 15.46 5.27
CA THR A 157 -4.25 14.46 6.34
C THR A 157 -5.62 14.39 7.00
N ARG A 158 -5.82 13.43 7.89
CA ARG A 158 -7.05 13.36 8.71
C ARG A 158 -7.30 14.65 9.50
N THR A 159 -6.25 15.26 10.02
CA THR A 159 -6.30 16.49 10.83
C THR A 159 -6.36 17.75 9.98
N ASN A 160 -5.87 17.69 8.73
CA ASN A 160 -5.89 18.81 7.79
C ASN A 160 -6.53 18.39 6.46
N ARG A 161 -7.85 18.40 6.41
CA ARG A 161 -8.63 18.02 5.22
C ARG A 161 -8.67 19.11 4.14
N THR A 162 -8.40 20.35 4.50
CA THR A 162 -8.35 21.49 3.54
C THR A 162 -7.05 21.48 2.76
N GLY A 163 -6.04 20.76 3.26
CA GLY A 163 -4.71 20.68 2.69
C GLY A 163 -3.81 21.82 3.12
N ALA A 164 -2.52 21.55 3.15
CA ALA A 164 -1.48 22.54 3.38
C ALA A 164 -0.44 22.46 2.27
N ALA A 165 0.01 23.60 1.77
CA ALA A 165 1.12 23.65 0.85
C ALA A 165 2.41 23.21 1.58
N ALA A 166 3.24 22.42 0.91
CA ALA A 166 4.52 22.00 1.45
C ALA A 166 5.64 22.31 0.47
N SER A 167 6.77 22.72 0.99
CA SER A 167 7.98 22.99 0.22
C SER A 167 9.06 21.96 0.52
N GLU A 168 9.90 21.69 -0.47
CA GLU A 168 11.03 20.79 -0.32
C GLU A 168 12.11 21.46 0.57
N GLU A 169 12.54 20.75 1.62
CA GLU A 169 13.64 21.15 2.50
C GLU A 169 14.99 20.54 2.08
N GLY A 170 14.96 19.50 1.26
CA GLY A 170 16.16 18.83 0.77
C GLY A 170 15.96 17.34 0.51
N ARG A 171 17.05 16.68 0.09
CA ARG A 171 17.06 15.26 -0.18
C ARG A 171 16.95 14.42 1.09
N ALA A 172 16.33 13.25 0.97
CA ALA A 172 16.23 12.23 2.01
C ALA A 172 16.79 10.89 1.52
N ALA A 173 17.06 9.98 2.44
CA ALA A 173 17.32 8.59 2.10
C ALA A 173 16.05 7.94 1.60
N PRO A 174 16.14 6.99 0.64
CA PRO A 174 14.99 6.20 0.20
C PRO A 174 14.34 5.46 1.37
N LEU A 175 13.01 5.35 1.34
CA LEU A 175 12.24 4.62 2.32
C LEU A 175 12.26 3.12 1.96
N THR A 176 13.16 2.39 2.59
CA THR A 176 13.31 0.93 2.42
C THR A 176 13.08 0.21 3.74
N PRO A 177 12.44 -0.97 3.73
CA PRO A 177 12.34 -1.78 4.94
C PRO A 177 13.73 -2.13 5.47
N GLU A 178 13.85 -2.12 6.78
CA GLU A 178 15.08 -2.53 7.46
C GLU A 178 15.32 -4.02 7.27
N GLU A 179 16.56 -4.41 7.02
CA GLU A 179 16.95 -5.83 7.01
C GLU A 179 17.19 -6.30 8.44
N LEU A 180 16.48 -7.34 8.87
CA LEU A 180 16.55 -7.83 10.24
C LEU A 180 17.12 -9.24 10.31
N ALA A 181 18.07 -9.44 11.23
CA ALA A 181 18.47 -10.78 11.62
C ALA A 181 17.32 -11.49 12.37
N PHE A 182 17.24 -12.82 12.26
CA PHE A 182 16.16 -13.61 12.87
C PHE A 182 16.02 -13.38 14.39
N ALA A 183 17.14 -13.30 15.12
CA ALA A 183 17.14 -13.06 16.56
C ALA A 183 16.59 -11.67 16.92
N GLU A 184 16.91 -10.66 16.11
CA GLU A 184 16.40 -9.32 16.30
C GLU A 184 14.91 -9.26 15.99
N MET A 185 14.47 -9.85 14.88
CA MET A 185 13.05 -10.01 14.57
C MET A 185 12.28 -10.63 15.74
N GLN A 186 12.75 -11.75 16.31
CA GLN A 186 12.11 -12.38 17.47
C GLN A 186 12.02 -11.45 18.68
N SER A 187 13.05 -10.64 18.93
CA SER A 187 13.04 -9.64 20.00
C SER A 187 11.96 -8.58 19.79
N ARG A 188 11.87 -8.04 18.56
CA ARG A 188 10.83 -7.06 18.18
C ARG A 188 9.43 -7.65 18.30
N PHE A 189 9.22 -8.90 17.87
CA PHE A 189 7.93 -9.58 17.99
C PHE A 189 7.44 -9.69 19.44
N ARG A 190 8.33 -9.97 20.40
CA ARG A 190 7.96 -9.94 21.83
C ARG A 190 7.48 -8.55 22.25
N GLY A 191 8.13 -7.49 21.79
CA GLY A 191 7.71 -6.12 22.04
C GLY A 191 6.34 -5.81 21.43
N ILE A 192 6.10 -6.23 20.18
CA ILE A 192 4.84 -6.05 19.46
C ILE A 192 3.69 -6.76 20.18
N GLN A 193 3.87 -8.01 20.55
CA GLN A 193 2.88 -8.80 21.31
C GLN A 193 2.52 -8.13 22.65
N ASN A 194 3.51 -7.62 23.35
CA ASN A 194 3.30 -6.93 24.62
C ASN A 194 2.53 -5.60 24.43
N ARG A 195 2.82 -4.85 23.36
CA ARG A 195 2.06 -3.64 23.02
C ARG A 195 0.62 -3.98 22.64
N ALA A 196 0.41 -4.94 21.75
CA ALA A 196 -0.91 -5.40 21.34
C ALA A 196 -1.74 -5.86 22.56
N ARG A 197 -1.15 -6.68 23.46
CA ARG A 197 -1.81 -7.11 24.68
C ARG A 197 -2.26 -5.94 25.55
N ARG A 198 -1.42 -4.92 25.71
CA ARG A 198 -1.78 -3.74 26.54
C ARG A 198 -2.89 -2.91 25.90
N SER A 199 -2.86 -2.72 24.58
CA SER A 199 -3.85 -1.91 23.87
C SER A 199 -5.21 -2.59 23.77
N ILE A 200 -5.23 -3.92 23.57
CA ILE A 200 -6.48 -4.68 23.34
C ILE A 200 -7.05 -5.23 24.66
N GLY A 201 -6.24 -5.29 25.73
CA GLY A 201 -6.64 -5.84 27.03
C GLY A 201 -6.65 -7.37 27.08
N GLN A 202 -6.24 -8.07 26.00
CA GLN A 202 -6.18 -9.53 25.95
C GLN A 202 -4.93 -10.00 25.21
N PRO A 203 -4.45 -11.26 25.46
CA PRO A 203 -3.33 -11.83 24.75
C PRO A 203 -3.65 -12.04 23.26
N VAL A 204 -2.73 -11.61 22.39
CA VAL A 204 -2.77 -11.87 20.96
C VAL A 204 -1.49 -12.59 20.57
N LEU A 205 -1.62 -13.76 19.96
CA LEU A 205 -0.49 -14.57 19.50
C LEU A 205 -0.17 -14.22 18.04
N PHE A 206 1.07 -13.83 17.80
CA PHE A 206 1.59 -13.62 16.44
C PHE A 206 2.36 -14.85 15.98
N THR A 207 2.01 -15.35 14.81
CA THR A 207 2.68 -16.49 14.14
C THR A 207 3.26 -16.01 12.81
N VAL A 208 4.53 -16.33 12.57
CA VAL A 208 5.27 -15.91 11.38
C VAL A 208 6.03 -17.12 10.79
N PRO A 209 6.45 -17.08 9.51
CA PRO A 209 7.27 -18.12 8.92
C PRO A 209 8.58 -18.32 9.71
N ALA A 210 9.01 -19.58 9.85
CA ALA A 210 10.21 -19.92 10.61
C ALA A 210 11.52 -19.56 9.87
N GLN A 211 11.47 -19.48 8.53
CA GLN A 211 12.62 -19.18 7.68
C GLN A 211 12.26 -18.10 6.67
N MET A 212 13.10 -17.09 6.58
CA MET A 212 12.95 -15.98 5.63
C MET A 212 14.27 -15.22 5.50
N SER A 213 14.43 -14.46 4.41
CA SER A 213 15.59 -13.58 4.23
C SER A 213 15.53 -12.39 5.20
N PRO A 214 16.65 -11.70 5.48
CA PRO A 214 16.67 -10.50 6.34
C PRO A 214 15.72 -9.40 5.86
N MET A 215 15.63 -9.17 4.55
CA MET A 215 14.66 -8.23 3.97
C MET A 215 13.22 -8.65 4.24
N ALA A 216 12.90 -9.95 4.06
CA ALA A 216 11.56 -10.45 4.35
C ALA A 216 11.22 -10.34 5.84
N ALA A 217 12.21 -10.56 6.72
CA ALA A 217 12.04 -10.40 8.16
C ALA A 217 11.68 -8.96 8.54
N GLY A 218 12.28 -7.95 7.88
CA GLY A 218 11.93 -6.55 8.06
C GLY A 218 10.48 -6.25 7.67
N VAL A 219 10.05 -6.66 6.47
CA VAL A 219 8.67 -6.45 6.00
C VAL A 219 7.65 -7.18 6.87
N VAL A 220 7.94 -8.42 7.30
CA VAL A 220 7.09 -9.20 8.20
C VAL A 220 6.97 -8.52 9.56
N THR A 221 8.07 -7.97 10.08
CA THR A 221 8.06 -7.25 11.36
C THR A 221 7.24 -5.97 11.26
N ASP A 222 7.42 -5.18 10.20
CA ASP A 222 6.61 -3.98 9.98
C ASP A 222 5.12 -4.34 9.81
N ALA A 223 4.79 -5.41 9.09
CA ALA A 223 3.41 -5.90 8.99
C ALA A 223 2.81 -6.28 10.35
N ALA A 224 3.62 -6.87 11.25
CA ALA A 224 3.18 -7.17 12.62
C ALA A 224 2.95 -5.89 13.44
N GLU A 225 3.77 -4.86 13.27
CA GLU A 225 3.56 -3.55 13.89
C GLU A 225 2.26 -2.91 13.41
N ARG A 226 2.03 -2.91 12.08
CA ARG A 226 0.75 -2.41 11.51
C ARG A 226 -0.45 -3.22 12.02
N ALA A 227 -0.29 -4.54 12.21
CA ALA A 227 -1.34 -5.37 12.80
C ALA A 227 -1.65 -4.93 14.24
N ALA A 228 -0.63 -4.73 15.05
CA ALA A 228 -0.81 -4.30 16.43
C ALA A 228 -1.49 -2.92 16.52
N GLU A 229 -1.14 -1.98 15.64
CA GLU A 229 -1.76 -0.66 15.55
C GLU A 229 -3.21 -0.73 15.07
N GLY A 230 -3.46 -1.41 13.95
CA GLY A 230 -4.81 -1.57 13.43
C GLY A 230 -5.76 -2.25 14.42
N LEU A 231 -5.26 -3.22 15.18
CA LEU A 231 -6.02 -3.85 16.26
C LEU A 231 -6.25 -2.92 17.45
N ALA A 232 -5.29 -2.07 17.78
CA ALA A 232 -5.42 -1.08 18.86
C ALA A 232 -6.46 0.01 18.54
N GLU A 233 -6.61 0.34 17.26
CA GLU A 233 -7.61 1.30 16.76
C GLU A 233 -9.00 0.68 16.56
N ALA A 234 -9.12 -0.66 16.57
CA ALA A 234 -10.39 -1.36 16.41
C ALA A 234 -11.02 -1.62 17.80
N PRO A 235 -12.09 -0.93 18.19
CA PRO A 235 -12.72 -1.15 19.47
C PRO A 235 -13.31 -2.56 19.56
N LEU A 236 -13.20 -3.18 20.75
CA LEU A 236 -13.84 -4.46 21.07
C LEU A 236 -13.50 -5.62 20.11
N THR A 237 -12.26 -5.71 19.65
CA THR A 237 -11.84 -6.81 18.79
C THR A 237 -11.80 -8.15 19.54
N ASN A 238 -12.28 -9.23 18.87
CA ASN A 238 -12.17 -10.59 19.35
C ASN A 238 -10.93 -11.34 18.84
N VAL A 239 -10.02 -10.63 18.14
CA VAL A 239 -8.83 -11.24 17.55
C VAL A 239 -7.89 -11.76 18.64
N ARG A 240 -7.57 -13.06 18.58
CA ARG A 240 -6.65 -13.74 19.47
C ARG A 240 -5.39 -14.22 18.78
N ARG A 241 -5.44 -14.34 17.46
CA ARG A 241 -4.31 -14.79 16.65
C ARG A 241 -4.12 -13.90 15.45
N VAL A 242 -2.86 -13.59 15.16
CA VAL A 242 -2.41 -12.94 13.93
C VAL A 242 -1.45 -13.89 13.24
N ILE A 243 -1.76 -14.33 12.04
CA ILE A 243 -0.92 -15.22 11.24
C ILE A 243 -0.42 -14.41 10.05
N ILE A 244 0.90 -14.26 9.95
CA ILE A 244 1.54 -13.58 8.82
C ILE A 244 2.16 -14.63 7.91
N VAL A 245 1.80 -14.58 6.63
CA VAL A 245 2.31 -15.49 5.60
C VAL A 245 2.94 -14.70 4.47
N ILE A 246 3.92 -15.31 3.79
CA ILE A 246 4.54 -14.72 2.60
C ILE A 246 3.74 -15.14 1.37
N GLY A 247 3.44 -14.18 0.50
CA GLY A 247 2.70 -14.39 -0.74
C GLY A 247 3.18 -13.48 -1.86
N ARG A 248 2.38 -13.35 -2.91
CA ARG A 248 2.72 -12.55 -4.09
C ARG A 248 2.20 -11.11 -4.05
N ALA A 249 1.18 -10.87 -3.26
CA ALA A 249 0.54 -9.57 -3.08
C ALA A 249 0.11 -9.40 -1.61
N PRO A 250 0.04 -8.15 -1.09
CA PRO A 250 -0.48 -7.91 0.23
C PRO A 250 -1.99 -8.23 0.30
N ALA A 251 -2.40 -8.85 1.40
CA ALA A 251 -3.80 -9.11 1.67
C ALA A 251 -4.06 -9.21 3.17
N VAL A 252 -5.28 -8.94 3.59
CA VAL A 252 -5.73 -9.12 4.96
C VAL A 252 -7.13 -9.73 4.99
N ALA A 253 -7.34 -10.68 5.89
CA ALA A 253 -8.64 -11.33 6.07
C ALA A 253 -8.85 -11.70 7.55
N LEU A 254 -10.08 -11.58 8.02
CA LEU A 254 -10.47 -12.03 9.36
C LEU A 254 -11.30 -13.31 9.24
N ARG A 255 -10.90 -14.35 9.98
CA ARG A 255 -11.63 -15.63 10.05
C ARG A 255 -11.84 -16.00 11.53
N GLY A 256 -13.05 -15.78 12.01
CA GLY A 256 -13.35 -15.96 13.43
C GLY A 256 -12.47 -15.05 14.32
N ASP A 257 -11.64 -15.64 15.16
CA ASP A 257 -10.69 -14.96 16.05
C ASP A 257 -9.28 -14.79 15.46
N THR A 258 -9.10 -15.17 14.19
CA THR A 258 -7.79 -15.21 13.54
C THR A 258 -7.70 -14.19 12.40
N LEU A 259 -6.79 -13.25 12.53
CA LEU A 259 -6.41 -12.29 11.49
C LEU A 259 -5.30 -12.91 10.63
N LEU A 260 -5.56 -13.11 9.36
CA LEU A 260 -4.58 -13.58 8.39
C LEU A 260 -4.06 -12.39 7.59
N ILE A 261 -2.74 -12.22 7.60
CA ILE A 261 -2.03 -11.16 6.87
C ILE A 261 -1.09 -11.81 5.87
N GLN A 262 -1.25 -11.51 4.60
CA GLN A 262 -0.32 -11.91 3.56
C GLN A 262 0.59 -10.74 3.21
N VAL A 263 1.89 -10.98 3.17
CA VAL A 263 2.90 -10.00 2.79
C VAL A 263 3.67 -10.46 1.55
N ALA A 264 4.12 -9.50 0.75
CA ALA A 264 4.92 -9.70 -0.46
C ALA A 264 6.26 -8.95 -0.32
N PRO A 265 7.26 -9.51 0.38
CA PRO A 265 8.49 -8.80 0.75
C PRO A 265 9.24 -8.16 -0.42
N GLN A 266 9.13 -8.76 -1.61
CA GLN A 266 9.73 -8.24 -2.85
C GLN A 266 9.20 -6.86 -3.27
N LEU A 267 8.09 -6.40 -2.71
CA LEU A 267 7.50 -5.09 -2.95
C LEU A 267 7.84 -4.07 -1.84
N GLY A 268 8.72 -4.42 -0.90
CA GLY A 268 9.08 -3.57 0.23
C GLY A 268 7.84 -3.17 1.05
N TYR A 269 7.73 -1.89 1.41
CA TYR A 269 6.57 -1.37 2.15
C TYR A 269 5.24 -1.51 1.39
N ALA A 270 5.25 -1.47 0.07
CA ALA A 270 4.05 -1.73 -0.74
C ALA A 270 3.58 -3.19 -0.70
N GLY A 271 4.40 -4.07 -0.17
CA GLY A 271 4.12 -5.50 -0.02
C GLY A 271 3.41 -5.88 1.28
N ARG A 272 2.95 -4.93 2.08
CA ARG A 272 2.21 -5.19 3.32
C ARG A 272 0.93 -4.37 3.40
N PRO A 273 -0.10 -4.84 4.11
CA PRO A 273 -1.28 -4.02 4.41
C PRO A 273 -0.93 -2.86 5.35
N SER A 274 -1.65 -1.76 5.26
CA SER A 274 -1.57 -0.65 6.21
C SER A 274 -2.30 -0.97 7.53
N SER A 275 -1.99 -0.23 8.60
CA SER A 275 -2.71 -0.32 9.88
C SER A 275 -4.20 -0.07 9.71
N SER A 276 -4.57 0.90 8.88
CA SER A 276 -5.94 1.25 8.57
C SER A 276 -6.68 0.19 7.74
N ALA A 277 -6.01 -0.49 6.79
CA ALA A 277 -6.61 -1.62 6.06
C ALA A 277 -6.92 -2.78 7.01
N ILE A 278 -6.00 -3.06 7.95
CA ILE A 278 -6.19 -4.08 8.97
C ILE A 278 -7.37 -3.72 9.89
N ARG A 279 -7.41 -2.48 10.40
CA ARG A 279 -8.52 -1.98 11.20
C ARG A 279 -9.86 -2.15 10.50
N ASN A 280 -9.94 -1.73 9.22
CA ASN A 280 -11.18 -1.81 8.43
C ASN A 280 -11.69 -3.25 8.30
N VAL A 281 -10.79 -4.21 8.05
CA VAL A 281 -11.15 -5.63 8.00
C VAL A 281 -11.65 -6.15 9.35
N VAL A 282 -10.98 -5.76 10.44
CA VAL A 282 -11.38 -6.16 11.80
C VAL A 282 -12.73 -5.55 12.20
N MET A 283 -13.02 -4.34 11.75
CA MET A 283 -14.31 -3.66 11.96
C MET A 283 -15.42 -4.12 11.01
N GLY A 284 -15.15 -5.04 10.10
CA GLY A 284 -16.09 -5.48 9.08
C GLY A 284 -16.36 -4.46 7.97
N GLN A 285 -15.57 -3.39 7.90
CA GLN A 285 -15.60 -2.39 6.84
C GLN A 285 -14.74 -2.91 5.68
N VAL A 286 -15.26 -3.85 4.91
CA VAL A 286 -14.61 -4.33 3.69
C VAL A 286 -14.72 -3.23 2.64
N GLN A 287 -13.60 -2.67 2.19
CA GLN A 287 -13.59 -1.89 0.96
C GLN A 287 -13.91 -2.88 -0.18
N GLY A 288 -15.10 -2.75 -0.74
CA GLY A 288 -15.44 -3.45 -1.98
C GLY A 288 -14.44 -3.03 -3.08
N PRO A 289 -14.13 -3.91 -4.04
CA PRO A 289 -13.34 -3.51 -5.20
C PRO A 289 -14.09 -2.38 -5.90
N GLU A 290 -13.42 -1.23 -6.07
CA GLU A 290 -13.92 -0.16 -6.91
C GLU A 290 -14.11 -0.73 -8.33
N GLN A 291 -15.38 -0.68 -8.80
CA GLN A 291 -15.78 -1.08 -10.13
C GLN A 291 -15.34 -0.04 -11.17
#